data_df98fec12f5db7c9d757bbb7664bf5b1
#
_entry.id   df98fec12f5db7c9d757bbb7664bf5b1
#
_cell.length_a   1.000
_cell.length_b   1.000
_cell.length_c   1.000
_cell.angle_alpha   90.00
_cell.angle_beta   90.00
_cell.angle_gamma   90.00
#
_symmetry.space_group_name_H-M   'P 1'
#
loop_
_entity.id
_entity.type
_entity.pdbx_description
1 polymer ?
#
loop_
_entity_poly.entity_id
_entity_poly.type
_entity_poly.pdbx_seq_one_letter_code
_entity_poly.pdbx_strand_id
1 'polypeptide(L)'
;STIFPIFSIWLIVHQIISQPFSLFIKGFLLIPFLVLLTLFSSRTFSLMHDCGHNSLFTKRKLNRFFGFLLGLVNGIPQKSWSIDHAFHHRNNGNWEIYKGPIDVLSLEDYESLTKREQIFYKVSRNWMMLFPGGFFYLVLKPRLGLVFIIFNFIKDILEETYIKIKNREISQLLEINSRAKPPFSDYGDNFSELFELIINNIVVIIGWIFMCKWLGLVFFLSFYSIVLTLSAAILICVFFVQHNYENAYAKNTKNWDLIDGAILGSSNLDIPNWLNWFLADISFHSIHHLSDRIPN
;
A
#
# COMPACT_ATOMS: atom_id res chain seq x y z
N SER A 1 14.27 6.41 15.67
CA SER A 1 13.53 7.69 15.88
C SER A 1 12.03 7.58 15.56
N THR A 2 11.55 6.59 14.83
CA THR A 2 10.13 6.48 14.39
C THR A 2 9.33 5.46 15.20
N ILE A 3 9.84 4.26 15.39
CA ILE A 3 9.10 3.17 16.07
C ILE A 3 8.91 3.44 17.57
N PHE A 4 9.92 3.99 18.24
CA PHE A 4 9.81 4.30 19.68
C PHE A 4 8.68 5.30 20.00
N PRO A 5 8.51 6.44 19.30
CA PRO A 5 7.36 7.31 19.50
C PRO A 5 6.02 6.62 19.29
N ILE A 6 5.86 5.78 18.26
CA ILE A 6 4.62 5.02 18.02
C ILE A 6 4.27 4.17 19.24
N PHE A 7 5.25 3.41 19.76
CA PHE A 7 5.05 2.60 20.94
C PHE A 7 4.67 3.44 22.16
N SER A 8 5.37 4.55 22.41
CA SER A 8 5.08 5.47 23.53
C SER A 8 3.67 6.07 23.42
N ILE A 9 3.24 6.44 22.22
CA ILE A 9 1.89 6.97 21.99
C ILE A 9 0.84 5.91 22.32
N TRP A 10 1.03 4.65 21.92
CA TRP A 10 0.09 3.58 22.27
C TRP A 10 0.01 3.34 23.78
N LEU A 11 1.11 3.47 24.53
CA LEU A 11 1.09 3.41 26.00
C LEU A 11 0.25 4.55 26.60
N ILE A 12 0.42 5.78 26.09
CA ILE A 12 -0.35 6.94 26.55
C ILE A 12 -1.85 6.76 26.20
N VAL A 13 -2.16 6.31 25.00
CA VAL A 13 -3.53 6.00 24.58
C VAL A 13 -4.16 4.98 25.53
N HIS A 14 -3.45 3.90 25.86
CA HIS A 14 -3.93 2.91 26.84
C HIS A 14 -4.19 3.54 28.21
N GLN A 15 -3.31 4.40 28.70
CA GLN A 15 -3.52 5.10 29.99
C GLN A 15 -4.76 5.98 29.96
N ILE A 16 -4.99 6.74 28.86
CA ILE A 16 -6.16 7.62 28.73
C ILE A 16 -7.47 6.82 28.75
N ILE A 17 -7.54 5.72 27.99
CA ILE A 17 -8.78 4.92 27.93
C ILE A 17 -9.06 4.18 29.23
N SER A 18 -8.05 3.88 30.02
CA SER A 18 -8.16 3.20 31.32
C SER A 18 -8.63 4.14 32.45
N GLN A 19 -8.59 5.47 32.25
CA GLN A 19 -9.06 6.41 33.27
C GLN A 19 -10.61 6.46 33.32
N PRO A 20 -11.20 6.79 34.48
CA PRO A 20 -12.64 6.91 34.62
C PRO A 20 -13.21 8.22 34.07
N PHE A 21 -12.65 8.73 32.98
CA PHE A 21 -13.15 9.93 32.30
C PHE A 21 -14.40 9.62 31.46
N SER A 22 -15.24 10.64 31.26
CA SER A 22 -16.35 10.53 30.30
C SER A 22 -15.84 10.27 28.89
N LEU A 23 -16.67 9.66 28.02
CA LEU A 23 -16.31 9.39 26.63
C LEU A 23 -15.91 10.67 25.87
N PHE A 24 -16.58 11.80 26.19
CA PHE A 24 -16.27 13.09 25.58
C PHE A 24 -14.83 13.56 25.94
N ILE A 25 -14.46 13.48 27.22
CA ILE A 25 -13.10 13.86 27.67
C ILE A 25 -12.05 12.92 27.04
N LYS A 26 -12.29 11.60 27.04
CA LYS A 26 -11.39 10.65 26.39
C LYS A 26 -11.22 10.98 24.91
N GLY A 27 -12.32 11.21 24.19
CA GLY A 27 -12.28 11.59 22.78
C GLY A 27 -11.42 12.83 22.54
N PHE A 28 -11.64 13.89 23.32
CA PHE A 28 -10.87 15.13 23.21
C PHE A 28 -9.36 14.91 23.48
N LEU A 29 -9.02 14.17 24.53
CA LEU A 29 -7.62 13.86 24.88
C LEU A 29 -6.92 12.96 23.85
N LEU A 30 -7.66 12.15 23.10
CA LEU A 30 -7.12 11.24 22.09
C LEU A 30 -6.83 11.90 20.74
N ILE A 31 -7.41 13.07 20.43
CA ILE A 31 -7.21 13.78 19.15
C ILE A 31 -5.72 14.01 18.82
N PRO A 32 -4.90 14.60 19.71
CA PRO A 32 -3.48 14.82 19.37
C PRO A 32 -2.73 13.52 19.13
N PHE A 33 -3.04 12.43 19.81
CA PHE A 33 -2.40 11.14 19.63
C PHE A 33 -2.87 10.43 18.34
N LEU A 34 -4.12 10.64 17.94
CA LEU A 34 -4.61 10.21 16.64
C LEU A 34 -3.82 10.90 15.50
N VAL A 35 -3.65 12.21 15.59
CA VAL A 35 -2.87 12.98 14.60
C VAL A 35 -1.42 12.52 14.58
N LEU A 36 -0.78 12.38 15.74
CA LEU A 36 0.61 11.92 15.82
C LEU A 36 0.78 10.50 15.28
N LEU A 37 -0.10 9.56 15.62
CA LEU A 37 -0.05 8.21 15.06
C LEU A 37 -0.24 8.22 13.54
N THR A 38 -1.13 9.05 13.01
CA THR A 38 -1.32 9.22 11.58
C THR A 38 -0.03 9.70 10.90
N LEU A 39 0.60 10.73 11.46
CA LEU A 39 1.85 11.27 10.93
C LEU A 39 3.01 10.27 11.02
N PHE A 40 3.17 9.60 12.15
CA PHE A 40 4.20 8.56 12.29
C PHE A 40 3.91 7.33 11.41
N SER A 41 2.65 6.96 11.21
CA SER A 41 2.26 5.92 10.27
C SER A 41 2.64 6.29 8.83
N SER A 42 2.37 7.54 8.42
CA SER A 42 2.83 8.07 7.13
C SER A 42 4.36 8.02 7.00
N ARG A 43 5.10 8.39 8.06
CA ARG A 43 6.56 8.31 8.06
C ARG A 43 7.07 6.87 7.95
N THR A 44 6.44 5.90 8.62
CA THR A 44 6.84 4.50 8.46
C THR A 44 6.65 4.00 7.03
N PHE A 45 5.61 4.46 6.34
CA PHE A 45 5.41 4.14 4.93
C PHE A 45 6.51 4.73 4.05
N SER A 46 6.83 6.02 4.21
CA SER A 46 7.88 6.68 3.42
C SER A 46 9.26 6.05 3.64
N LEU A 47 9.60 5.70 4.88
CA LEU A 47 10.84 4.96 5.16
C LEU A 47 10.81 3.52 4.61
N MET A 48 9.64 2.85 4.60
CA MET A 48 9.45 1.56 3.93
C MET A 48 9.66 1.68 2.41
N HIS A 49 9.17 2.76 1.83
CA HIS A 49 9.36 3.12 0.42
C HIS A 49 10.86 3.21 0.08
N ASP A 50 11.66 3.95 0.85
CA ASP A 50 13.10 4.04 0.65
C ASP A 50 13.81 2.70 0.83
N CYS A 51 13.35 1.89 1.77
CA CYS A 51 13.80 0.50 1.88
C CYS A 51 13.51 -0.31 0.60
N GLY A 52 12.40 -0.04 -0.08
CA GLY A 52 12.02 -0.65 -1.36
C GLY A 52 13.04 -0.37 -2.46
N HIS A 53 13.51 0.86 -2.54
CA HIS A 53 14.58 1.29 -3.45
C HIS A 53 15.98 0.85 -3.02
N ASN A 54 16.12 0.24 -1.86
CA ASN A 54 17.41 -0.09 -1.22
C ASN A 54 18.28 1.15 -0.95
N SER A 55 17.66 2.30 -0.72
CA SER A 55 18.33 3.59 -0.51
C SER A 55 18.56 3.94 0.96
N LEU A 56 17.68 3.48 1.90
CA LEU A 56 17.77 3.84 3.32
C LEU A 56 19.01 3.29 4.02
N PHE A 57 19.50 2.11 3.66
CA PHE A 57 20.69 1.47 4.22
C PHE A 57 21.61 1.01 3.11
N THR A 58 22.93 1.05 3.35
CA THR A 58 23.93 0.55 2.40
C THR A 58 23.82 -0.96 2.14
N LYS A 59 23.36 -1.72 3.14
CA LYS A 59 23.20 -3.18 3.03
C LYS A 59 21.78 -3.55 2.61
N ARG A 60 21.62 -4.20 1.45
CA ARG A 60 20.32 -4.66 0.93
C ARG A 60 19.53 -5.53 1.93
N LYS A 61 20.21 -6.36 2.74
CA LYS A 61 19.56 -7.18 3.77
C LYS A 61 18.89 -6.32 4.84
N LEU A 62 19.48 -5.19 5.22
CA LEU A 62 18.90 -4.27 6.19
C LEU A 62 17.68 -3.54 5.59
N ASN A 63 17.74 -3.11 4.34
CA ASN A 63 16.58 -2.54 3.67
C ASN A 63 15.39 -3.52 3.66
N ARG A 64 15.63 -4.78 3.31
CA ARG A 64 14.57 -5.80 3.32
C ARG A 64 13.99 -6.03 4.70
N PHE A 65 14.84 -6.15 5.72
CA PHE A 65 14.42 -6.40 7.09
C PHE A 65 13.63 -5.22 7.67
N PHE A 66 14.19 -4.01 7.59
CA PHE A 66 13.52 -2.83 8.11
C PHE A 66 12.32 -2.41 7.26
N GLY A 67 12.37 -2.59 5.95
CA GLY A 67 11.22 -2.37 5.07
C GLY A 67 10.04 -3.26 5.44
N PHE A 68 10.28 -4.55 5.71
CA PHE A 68 9.25 -5.46 6.22
C PHE A 68 8.67 -4.99 7.56
N LEU A 69 9.53 -4.65 8.54
CA LEU A 69 9.08 -4.17 9.86
C LEU A 69 8.27 -2.87 9.77
N LEU A 70 8.71 -1.91 8.96
CA LEU A 70 8.01 -0.64 8.75
C LEU A 70 6.66 -0.87 8.03
N GLY A 71 6.63 -1.79 7.07
CA GLY A 71 5.40 -2.20 6.38
C GLY A 71 4.35 -2.80 7.31
N LEU A 72 4.76 -3.53 8.37
CA LEU A 72 3.82 -4.09 9.34
C LEU A 72 2.98 -3.02 10.05
N VAL A 73 3.53 -1.82 10.29
CA VAL A 73 2.80 -0.71 10.93
C VAL A 73 1.58 -0.29 10.11
N ASN A 74 1.69 -0.31 8.78
CA ASN A 74 0.60 0.01 7.86
C ASN A 74 -0.11 -1.23 7.31
N GLY A 75 0.34 -2.42 7.70
CA GLY A 75 -0.19 -3.67 7.19
C GLY A 75 0.19 -3.96 5.72
N ILE A 76 1.27 -3.40 5.21
CA ILE A 76 1.67 -3.48 3.81
C ILE A 76 2.74 -4.56 3.63
N PRO A 77 2.56 -5.52 2.69
CA PRO A 77 3.62 -6.43 2.26
C PRO A 77 4.63 -5.65 1.42
N GLN A 78 5.77 -5.32 2.01
CA GLN A 78 6.76 -4.40 1.46
C GLN A 78 7.32 -4.87 0.11
N LYS A 79 7.55 -6.17 -0.07
CA LYS A 79 8.17 -6.68 -1.27
C LYS A 79 7.28 -6.56 -2.51
N SER A 80 6.03 -6.99 -2.42
CA SER A 80 5.05 -6.84 -3.52
C SER A 80 4.86 -5.38 -3.86
N TRP A 81 4.68 -4.54 -2.82
CA TRP A 81 4.56 -3.10 -2.99
C TRP A 81 5.79 -2.50 -3.71
N SER A 82 7.01 -2.90 -3.35
CA SER A 82 8.24 -2.39 -3.96
C SER A 82 8.38 -2.78 -5.43
N ILE A 83 7.89 -3.94 -5.83
CA ILE A 83 7.92 -4.39 -7.23
C ILE A 83 6.97 -3.54 -8.07
N ASP A 84 5.74 -3.33 -7.60
CA ASP A 84 4.76 -2.45 -8.27
C ASP A 84 5.29 -1.02 -8.36
N HIS A 85 5.92 -0.53 -7.29
CA HIS A 85 6.49 0.80 -7.24
C HIS A 85 7.72 0.97 -8.15
N ALA A 86 8.58 -0.04 -8.24
CA ALA A 86 9.69 -0.04 -9.20
C ALA A 86 9.19 -0.10 -10.66
N PHE A 87 8.05 -0.73 -10.92
CA PHE A 87 7.40 -0.67 -12.23
C PHE A 87 6.88 0.74 -12.53
N HIS A 88 6.26 1.40 -11.54
CA HIS A 88 5.84 2.78 -11.64
C HIS A 88 7.01 3.72 -12.01
N HIS A 89 8.15 3.64 -11.31
CA HIS A 89 9.33 4.45 -11.63
C HIS A 89 9.83 4.26 -13.06
N ARG A 90 9.86 3.02 -13.53
CA ARG A 90 10.35 2.70 -14.88
C ARG A 90 9.43 3.13 -16.02
N ASN A 91 8.15 3.42 -15.71
CA ASN A 91 7.14 3.69 -16.71
C ASN A 91 6.37 4.99 -16.43
N ASN A 92 6.88 5.84 -15.53
CA ASN A 92 6.24 7.10 -15.22
C ASN A 92 6.06 7.97 -16.46
N GLY A 93 4.86 8.53 -16.65
CA GLY A 93 4.52 9.31 -17.82
C GLY A 93 4.25 8.50 -19.11
N ASN A 94 4.36 7.17 -19.09
CA ASN A 94 3.91 6.31 -20.17
C ASN A 94 2.45 5.88 -19.95
N TRP A 95 1.51 6.56 -20.56
CA TRP A 95 0.08 6.36 -20.32
C TRP A 95 -0.49 5.03 -20.83
N GLU A 96 0.19 4.34 -21.78
CA GLU A 96 -0.29 3.04 -22.30
C GLU A 96 -0.02 1.88 -21.35
N ILE A 97 1.08 1.96 -20.59
CA ILE A 97 1.53 0.87 -19.72
C ILE A 97 1.60 1.27 -18.25
N TYR A 98 1.38 2.55 -17.93
CA TYR A 98 1.38 3.04 -16.56
C TYR A 98 0.33 2.31 -15.71
N LYS A 99 0.77 1.81 -14.56
CA LYS A 99 -0.10 1.24 -13.54
C LYS A 99 0.18 1.97 -12.23
N GLY A 100 -0.69 2.88 -11.89
CA GLY A 100 -0.71 3.58 -10.59
C GLY A 100 -1.86 3.11 -9.72
N PRO A 101 -1.94 3.59 -8.48
CA PRO A 101 -3.07 3.31 -7.61
C PRO A 101 -4.41 3.89 -8.14
N ILE A 102 -4.33 4.84 -9.05
CA ILE A 102 -5.48 5.47 -9.73
C ILE A 102 -5.16 5.57 -11.22
N ASP A 103 -5.89 4.81 -12.03
CA ASP A 103 -5.74 4.87 -13.49
C ASP A 103 -6.24 6.22 -14.02
N VAL A 104 -5.49 6.78 -14.97
CA VAL A 104 -5.82 8.02 -15.68
C VAL A 104 -6.22 7.67 -17.09
N LEU A 105 -7.35 8.20 -17.56
CA LEU A 105 -7.82 8.04 -18.94
C LEU A 105 -7.39 9.25 -19.78
N SER A 106 -7.14 9.02 -21.06
CA SER A 106 -7.06 10.11 -22.03
C SER A 106 -8.42 10.80 -22.16
N LEU A 107 -8.45 12.03 -22.69
CA LEU A 107 -9.71 12.72 -22.95
C LEU A 107 -10.58 11.93 -23.94
N GLU A 108 -9.97 11.38 -24.99
CA GLU A 108 -10.66 10.56 -26.00
C GLU A 108 -11.28 9.31 -25.39
N ASP A 109 -10.53 8.58 -24.55
CA ASP A 109 -11.06 7.42 -23.85
C ASP A 109 -12.20 7.80 -22.92
N TYR A 110 -12.05 8.88 -22.15
CA TYR A 110 -13.12 9.38 -21.27
C TYR A 110 -14.39 9.78 -22.03
N GLU A 111 -14.27 10.45 -23.17
CA GLU A 111 -15.40 10.85 -24.00
C GLU A 111 -16.09 9.64 -24.66
N SER A 112 -15.35 8.56 -24.92
CA SER A 112 -15.89 7.31 -25.45
C SER A 112 -16.73 6.51 -24.45
N LEU A 113 -16.57 6.79 -23.14
CA LEU A 113 -17.31 6.12 -22.08
C LEU A 113 -18.81 6.45 -22.12
N THR A 114 -19.63 5.49 -21.72
CA THR A 114 -21.05 5.74 -21.44
C THR A 114 -21.22 6.77 -20.31
N LYS A 115 -22.36 7.44 -20.25
CA LYS A 115 -22.66 8.40 -19.17
C LYS A 115 -22.54 7.80 -17.77
N ARG A 116 -22.91 6.51 -17.60
CA ARG A 116 -22.76 5.81 -16.30
C ARG A 116 -21.30 5.64 -15.93
N GLU A 117 -20.46 5.24 -16.87
CA GLU A 117 -19.02 5.06 -16.66
C GLU A 117 -18.34 6.41 -16.39
N GLN A 118 -18.71 7.47 -17.10
CA GLN A 118 -18.22 8.82 -16.83
C GLN A 118 -18.57 9.31 -15.41
N ILE A 119 -19.80 9.04 -14.95
CA ILE A 119 -20.20 9.36 -13.58
C ILE A 119 -19.37 8.54 -12.58
N PHE A 120 -19.23 7.23 -12.79
CA PHE A 120 -18.42 6.37 -11.95
C PHE A 120 -16.97 6.82 -11.90
N TYR A 121 -16.39 7.18 -13.06
CA TYR A 121 -15.04 7.73 -13.15
C TYR A 121 -14.89 9.01 -12.33
N LYS A 122 -15.81 9.97 -12.46
CA LYS A 122 -15.82 11.22 -11.67
C LYS A 122 -15.95 10.97 -10.17
N VAL A 123 -16.85 10.07 -9.77
CA VAL A 123 -17.05 9.73 -8.35
C VAL A 123 -15.82 9.06 -7.76
N SER A 124 -15.23 8.10 -8.47
CA SER A 124 -14.04 7.38 -8.00
C SER A 124 -12.79 8.28 -7.87
N ARG A 125 -12.78 9.44 -8.54
CA ARG A 125 -11.69 10.44 -8.46
C ARG A 125 -12.04 11.66 -7.61
N ASN A 126 -13.18 11.62 -6.94
CA ASN A 126 -13.50 12.64 -5.96
C ASN A 126 -12.54 12.52 -4.75
N TRP A 127 -12.07 13.66 -4.24
CA TRP A 127 -11.14 13.67 -3.10
C TRP A 127 -11.65 12.91 -1.87
N MET A 128 -12.96 12.82 -1.66
CA MET A 128 -13.54 12.03 -0.58
C MET A 128 -13.24 10.53 -0.71
N MET A 129 -12.98 10.04 -1.93
CA MET A 129 -12.62 8.65 -2.17
C MET A 129 -11.18 8.31 -1.75
N LEU A 130 -10.35 9.31 -1.45
CA LEU A 130 -9.03 9.09 -0.84
C LEU A 130 -9.13 8.29 0.47
N PHE A 131 -10.17 8.51 1.26
CA PHE A 131 -10.34 7.83 2.55
C PHE A 131 -10.70 6.34 2.37
N PRO A 132 -11.85 5.97 1.79
CA PRO A 132 -12.19 4.56 1.62
C PRO A 132 -11.25 3.85 0.62
N GLY A 133 -10.84 4.51 -0.45
CA GLY A 133 -9.92 3.96 -1.45
C GLY A 133 -8.54 3.69 -0.87
N GLY A 134 -8.00 4.61 -0.09
CA GLY A 134 -6.72 4.46 0.58
C GLY A 134 -6.73 3.32 1.60
N PHE A 135 -7.76 3.27 2.44
CA PHE A 135 -7.94 2.17 3.39
C PHE A 135 -8.06 0.81 2.68
N PHE A 136 -8.86 0.75 1.62
CA PHE A 136 -8.97 -0.47 0.81
C PHE A 136 -7.62 -0.87 0.23
N TYR A 137 -6.93 0.05 -0.42
CA TYR A 137 -5.68 -0.25 -1.13
C TYR A 137 -4.56 -0.71 -0.19
N LEU A 138 -4.36 0.00 0.93
CA LEU A 138 -3.26 -0.31 1.84
C LEU A 138 -3.60 -1.43 2.83
N VAL A 139 -4.85 -1.49 3.31
CA VAL A 139 -5.23 -2.40 4.40
C VAL A 139 -5.97 -3.62 3.92
N LEU A 140 -7.02 -3.46 3.12
CA LEU A 140 -7.89 -4.58 2.72
C LEU A 140 -7.33 -5.38 1.55
N LYS A 141 -6.79 -4.72 0.50
CA LYS A 141 -6.29 -5.39 -0.71
C LYS A 141 -5.31 -6.53 -0.39
N PRO A 142 -4.28 -6.36 0.48
CA PRO A 142 -3.36 -7.45 0.80
C PRO A 142 -4.01 -8.63 1.54
N ARG A 143 -5.04 -8.37 2.35
CA ARG A 143 -5.78 -9.43 3.09
C ARG A 143 -6.67 -10.20 2.15
N LEU A 144 -7.45 -9.48 1.34
CA LEU A 144 -8.31 -10.08 0.32
C LEU A 144 -7.49 -10.83 -0.72
N GLY A 145 -6.35 -10.27 -1.15
CA GLY A 145 -5.43 -10.94 -2.08
C GLY A 145 -5.01 -12.32 -1.59
N LEU A 146 -4.61 -12.44 -0.32
CA LEU A 146 -4.25 -13.74 0.27
C LEU A 146 -5.46 -14.70 0.29
N VAL A 147 -6.65 -14.22 0.66
CA VAL A 147 -7.87 -15.05 0.66
C VAL A 147 -8.19 -15.56 -0.74
N PHE A 148 -8.11 -14.70 -1.76
CA PHE A 148 -8.34 -15.11 -3.15
C PHE A 148 -7.28 -16.09 -3.66
N ILE A 149 -6.00 -15.91 -3.32
CA ILE A 149 -4.94 -16.86 -3.67
C ILE A 149 -5.26 -18.25 -3.10
N ILE A 150 -5.61 -18.30 -1.81
CA ILE A 150 -5.97 -19.58 -1.14
C ILE A 150 -7.22 -20.20 -1.78
N PHE A 151 -8.24 -19.40 -2.05
CA PHE A 151 -9.48 -19.87 -2.67
C PHE A 151 -9.24 -20.49 -4.07
N ASN A 152 -8.48 -19.77 -4.91
CA ASN A 152 -8.17 -20.26 -6.26
C ASN A 152 -7.28 -21.51 -6.20
N PHE A 153 -6.30 -21.56 -5.32
CA PHE A 153 -5.47 -22.74 -5.11
C PHE A 153 -6.31 -23.99 -4.73
N ILE A 154 -7.27 -23.81 -3.80
CA ILE A 154 -8.20 -24.89 -3.42
C ILE A 154 -9.07 -25.30 -4.61
N LYS A 155 -9.59 -24.33 -5.36
CA LYS A 155 -10.40 -24.58 -6.56
C LYS A 155 -9.63 -25.40 -7.59
N ASP A 156 -8.40 -25.00 -7.91
CA ASP A 156 -7.54 -25.68 -8.88
C ASP A 156 -7.24 -27.12 -8.46
N ILE A 157 -6.97 -27.36 -7.17
CA ILE A 157 -6.80 -28.72 -6.63
C ILE A 157 -8.08 -29.55 -6.81
N LEU A 158 -9.23 -28.97 -6.51
CA LEU A 158 -10.51 -29.67 -6.64
C LEU A 158 -10.83 -30.00 -8.10
N GLU A 159 -10.60 -29.07 -9.02
CA GLU A 159 -10.81 -29.27 -10.47
C GLU A 159 -9.86 -30.34 -11.01
N GLU A 160 -8.56 -30.28 -10.67
CA GLU A 160 -7.58 -31.30 -11.08
C GLU A 160 -7.95 -32.69 -10.55
N THR A 161 -8.33 -32.74 -9.26
CA THR A 161 -8.76 -33.98 -8.62
C THR A 161 -10.01 -34.54 -9.30
N TYR A 162 -11.02 -33.72 -9.61
CA TYR A 162 -12.23 -34.11 -10.32
C TYR A 162 -11.90 -34.67 -11.71
N ILE A 163 -11.03 -34.01 -12.48
CA ILE A 163 -10.63 -34.45 -13.82
C ILE A 163 -9.91 -35.80 -13.75
N LYS A 164 -8.99 -36.02 -12.81
CA LYS A 164 -8.28 -37.29 -12.63
C LYS A 164 -9.22 -38.43 -12.25
N ILE A 165 -10.20 -38.18 -11.36
CA ILE A 165 -11.22 -39.14 -11.00
C ILE A 165 -12.11 -39.48 -12.20
N LYS A 166 -12.55 -38.48 -12.96
CA LYS A 166 -13.39 -38.67 -14.18
C LYS A 166 -12.68 -39.46 -15.25
N ASN A 167 -11.37 -39.24 -15.42
CA ASN A 167 -10.54 -39.95 -16.41
C ASN A 167 -10.06 -41.32 -15.91
N ARG A 168 -10.43 -41.76 -14.71
CA ARG A 168 -9.96 -42.99 -14.04
C ARG A 168 -8.41 -43.05 -13.83
N GLU A 169 -7.76 -41.90 -13.75
CA GLU A 169 -6.31 -41.77 -13.52
C GLU A 169 -6.00 -41.73 -12.03
N ILE A 170 -6.65 -42.57 -11.23
CA ILE A 170 -6.60 -42.52 -9.74
C ILE A 170 -5.18 -42.76 -9.22
N SER A 171 -4.32 -43.50 -9.92
CA SER A 171 -2.93 -43.72 -9.57
C SER A 171 -2.05 -42.43 -9.62
N GLN A 172 -2.50 -41.42 -10.36
CA GLN A 172 -1.81 -40.14 -10.52
C GLN A 172 -2.31 -39.06 -9.53
N LEU A 173 -3.28 -39.38 -8.66
CA LEU A 173 -3.78 -38.43 -7.66
C LEU A 173 -2.70 -37.98 -6.67
N LEU A 174 -1.67 -38.80 -6.47
CA LEU A 174 -0.51 -38.47 -5.62
C LEU A 174 0.53 -37.56 -6.32
N GLU A 175 0.48 -37.47 -7.65
CA GLU A 175 1.29 -36.56 -8.45
C GLU A 175 0.52 -35.25 -8.70
N ILE A 176 0.09 -34.58 -7.66
CA ILE A 176 -0.46 -33.22 -7.78
C ILE A 176 0.70 -32.29 -8.12
N ASN A 177 0.99 -32.21 -9.40
CA ASN A 177 1.93 -31.23 -9.92
C ASN A 177 1.25 -29.86 -9.77
N SER A 178 1.69 -29.12 -8.81
CA SER A 178 1.26 -27.74 -8.55
C SER A 178 1.67 -26.81 -9.72
N ARG A 179 1.08 -27.02 -10.89
CA ARG A 179 1.08 -26.08 -12.01
C ARG A 179 0.07 -24.96 -11.84
N ALA A 180 -0.60 -24.91 -10.69
CA ALA A 180 -1.40 -23.78 -10.33
C ALA A 180 -0.51 -22.53 -10.22
N LYS A 181 -0.36 -21.83 -11.35
CA LYS A 181 0.15 -20.45 -11.29
C LYS A 181 -0.80 -19.68 -10.39
N PRO A 182 -0.31 -19.01 -9.35
CA PRO A 182 -1.18 -18.15 -8.55
C PRO A 182 -1.89 -17.17 -9.49
N PRO A 183 -3.23 -17.05 -9.45
CA PRO A 183 -4.01 -16.30 -10.42
C PRO A 183 -3.90 -14.79 -10.28
N PHE A 184 -3.00 -14.28 -9.45
CA PHE A 184 -2.72 -12.87 -9.27
C PHE A 184 -1.30 -12.56 -9.70
N SER A 185 -1.16 -12.08 -10.93
CA SER A 185 0.06 -11.44 -11.42
C SER A 185 0.57 -10.31 -10.53
N ASP A 186 -0.30 -9.73 -9.69
CA ASP A 186 0.03 -8.64 -8.78
C ASP A 186 0.69 -9.09 -7.46
N TYR A 187 0.61 -10.38 -7.08
CA TYR A 187 1.12 -10.86 -5.78
C TYR A 187 1.85 -12.20 -5.84
N GLY A 188 2.33 -12.70 -6.98
CA GLY A 188 2.82 -14.03 -6.89
C GLY A 188 3.54 -14.71 -8.03
N ASP A 189 4.15 -14.00 -8.93
CA ASP A 189 5.04 -14.63 -9.92
C ASP A 189 6.30 -15.21 -9.27
N ASN A 190 6.53 -14.92 -7.97
CA ASN A 190 7.71 -15.34 -7.24
C ASN A 190 7.34 -15.90 -5.85
N PHE A 191 7.73 -17.14 -5.56
CA PHE A 191 7.52 -17.80 -4.27
C PHE A 191 7.89 -16.91 -3.07
N SER A 192 8.91 -16.08 -3.19
CA SER A 192 9.35 -15.19 -2.12
C SER A 192 8.40 -14.01 -1.85
N GLU A 193 7.58 -13.61 -2.81
CA GLU A 193 6.54 -12.58 -2.63
C GLU A 193 5.34 -13.16 -1.92
N LEU A 194 4.89 -14.34 -2.36
CA LEU A 194 3.82 -15.07 -1.69
C LEU A 194 4.18 -15.38 -0.23
N PHE A 195 5.41 -15.82 0.02
CA PHE A 195 5.90 -16.08 1.35
C PHE A 195 5.85 -14.83 2.23
N GLU A 196 6.33 -13.68 1.73
CA GLU A 196 6.28 -12.42 2.47
C GLU A 196 4.83 -11.96 2.70
N LEU A 197 3.94 -12.11 1.70
CA LEU A 197 2.52 -11.79 1.85
C LEU A 197 1.88 -12.63 2.97
N ILE A 198 2.16 -13.93 3.03
CA ILE A 198 1.66 -14.82 4.08
C ILE A 198 2.18 -14.38 5.44
N ILE A 199 3.49 -14.19 5.59
CA ILE A 199 4.10 -13.80 6.87
C ILE A 199 3.61 -12.42 7.32
N ASN A 200 3.51 -11.45 6.41
CA ASN A 200 2.95 -10.12 6.71
C ASN A 200 1.52 -10.26 7.27
N ASN A 201 0.65 -11.00 6.60
CA ASN A 201 -0.72 -11.19 7.07
C ASN A 201 -0.79 -11.86 8.44
N ILE A 202 0.00 -12.92 8.67
CA ILE A 202 0.05 -13.62 9.96
C ILE A 202 0.48 -12.66 11.08
N VAL A 203 1.59 -11.94 10.89
CA VAL A 203 2.15 -11.04 11.91
C VAL A 203 1.20 -9.87 12.19
N VAL A 204 0.61 -9.28 11.15
CA VAL A 204 -0.36 -8.19 11.29
C VAL A 204 -1.60 -8.66 12.05
N ILE A 205 -2.17 -9.81 11.71
CA ILE A 205 -3.37 -10.35 12.39
C ILE A 205 -3.05 -10.68 13.86
N ILE A 206 -1.91 -11.31 14.14
CA ILE A 206 -1.48 -11.58 15.52
C ILE A 206 -1.31 -10.27 16.30
N GLY A 207 -0.68 -9.25 15.70
CA GLY A 207 -0.54 -7.92 16.28
C GLY A 207 -1.90 -7.27 16.58
N TRP A 208 -2.84 -7.35 15.66
CA TRP A 208 -4.20 -6.81 15.87
C TRP A 208 -4.94 -7.56 16.97
N ILE A 209 -4.85 -8.88 17.05
CA ILE A 209 -5.44 -9.68 18.14
C ILE A 209 -4.86 -9.23 19.49
N PHE A 210 -3.52 -9.06 19.56
CA PHE A 210 -2.87 -8.57 20.76
C PHE A 210 -3.38 -7.18 21.16
N MET A 211 -3.43 -6.24 20.21
CA MET A 211 -3.89 -4.88 20.46
C MET A 211 -5.38 -4.84 20.84
N CYS A 212 -6.22 -5.68 20.24
CA CYS A 212 -7.63 -5.82 20.62
C CYS A 212 -7.78 -6.32 22.07
N LYS A 213 -6.94 -7.26 22.49
CA LYS A 213 -6.95 -7.74 23.89
C LYS A 213 -6.46 -6.67 24.87
N TRP A 214 -5.50 -5.87 24.46
CA TRP A 214 -4.88 -4.84 25.30
C TRP A 214 -5.74 -3.58 25.43
N LEU A 215 -6.33 -3.11 24.33
CA LEU A 215 -7.06 -1.82 24.27
C LEU A 215 -8.59 -1.98 24.22
N GLY A 216 -9.06 -3.19 24.00
CA GLY A 216 -10.47 -3.48 23.70
C GLY A 216 -10.76 -3.49 22.20
N LEU A 217 -11.54 -4.49 21.76
CA LEU A 217 -11.82 -4.76 20.34
C LEU A 217 -12.37 -3.55 19.60
N VAL A 218 -13.46 -2.97 20.11
CA VAL A 218 -14.16 -1.86 19.43
C VAL A 218 -13.28 -0.63 19.38
N PHE A 219 -12.62 -0.30 20.48
CA PHE A 219 -11.76 0.88 20.54
C PHE A 219 -10.58 0.73 19.56
N PHE A 220 -9.83 -0.36 19.64
CA PHE A 220 -8.66 -0.55 18.79
C PHE A 220 -9.03 -0.53 17.31
N LEU A 221 -10.01 -1.33 16.90
CA LEU A 221 -10.40 -1.39 15.48
C LEU A 221 -10.89 -0.04 14.96
N SER A 222 -11.71 0.68 15.71
CA SER A 222 -12.19 2.00 15.27
C SER A 222 -11.06 3.02 15.21
N PHE A 223 -10.28 3.16 16.29
CA PHE A 223 -9.23 4.17 16.38
C PHE A 223 -8.11 3.90 15.35
N TYR A 224 -7.66 2.66 15.24
CA TYR A 224 -6.59 2.29 14.32
C TYR A 224 -7.05 2.35 12.85
N SER A 225 -8.30 1.99 12.55
CA SER A 225 -8.85 2.17 11.20
C SER A 225 -8.87 3.64 10.78
N ILE A 226 -9.20 4.57 11.70
CA ILE A 226 -9.12 6.00 11.42
C ILE A 226 -7.66 6.42 11.15
N VAL A 227 -6.70 5.99 11.98
CA VAL A 227 -5.27 6.27 11.78
C VAL A 227 -4.81 5.80 10.39
N LEU A 228 -5.12 4.55 10.03
CA LEU A 228 -4.71 3.99 8.74
C LEU A 228 -5.41 4.67 7.56
N THR A 229 -6.69 5.00 7.70
CA THR A 229 -7.45 5.73 6.67
C THR A 229 -6.86 7.10 6.40
N LEU A 230 -6.56 7.86 7.46
CA LEU A 230 -5.97 9.19 7.33
C LEU A 230 -4.53 9.12 6.77
N SER A 231 -3.73 8.19 7.25
CA SER A 231 -2.37 7.98 6.73
C SER A 231 -2.39 7.59 5.25
N ALA A 232 -3.27 6.66 4.87
CA ALA A 232 -3.45 6.26 3.47
C ALA A 232 -3.90 7.43 2.60
N ALA A 233 -4.86 8.24 3.07
CA ALA A 233 -5.34 9.41 2.33
C ALA A 233 -4.23 10.45 2.11
N ILE A 234 -3.40 10.72 3.13
CA ILE A 234 -2.24 11.63 3.02
C ILE A 234 -1.28 11.10 1.95
N LEU A 235 -0.89 9.82 2.03
CA LEU A 235 0.10 9.24 1.13
C LEU A 235 -0.41 9.19 -0.32
N ILE A 236 -1.64 8.76 -0.55
CA ILE A 236 -2.22 8.73 -1.89
C ILE A 236 -2.38 10.14 -2.44
N CYS A 237 -2.78 11.13 -1.61
CA CYS A 237 -2.86 12.52 -2.02
C CYS A 237 -1.50 13.04 -2.45
N VAL A 238 -0.45 12.82 -1.66
CA VAL A 238 0.93 13.25 -1.98
C VAL A 238 1.37 12.64 -3.32
N PHE A 239 1.29 11.34 -3.48
CA PHE A 239 1.68 10.68 -4.72
C PHE A 239 0.81 11.10 -5.90
N PHE A 240 -0.49 11.29 -5.71
CA PHE A 240 -1.39 11.72 -6.78
C PHE A 240 -1.03 13.10 -7.30
N VAL A 241 -0.88 14.10 -6.43
CA VAL A 241 -0.59 15.48 -6.86
C VAL A 241 0.82 15.63 -7.45
N GLN A 242 1.75 14.76 -7.07
CA GLN A 242 3.11 14.75 -7.63
C GLN A 242 3.17 14.25 -9.07
N HIS A 243 2.16 13.49 -9.53
CA HIS A 243 2.10 12.95 -10.89
C HIS A 243 0.96 13.53 -11.74
N ASN A 244 0.00 14.21 -11.12
CA ASN A 244 -1.20 14.72 -11.79
C ASN A 244 -1.30 16.24 -11.61
N TYR A 245 -0.57 16.97 -12.40
CA TYR A 245 -0.54 18.43 -12.44
C TYR A 245 -0.66 18.93 -13.88
N GLU A 246 -0.97 20.21 -14.05
CA GLU A 246 -1.10 20.82 -15.37
C GLU A 246 0.22 20.71 -16.14
N ASN A 247 0.14 20.24 -17.39
CA ASN A 247 1.28 19.98 -18.28
C ASN A 247 2.23 18.86 -17.82
N ALA A 248 1.80 17.95 -16.94
CA ALA A 248 2.59 16.76 -16.64
C ALA A 248 2.89 15.96 -17.92
N TYR A 249 4.11 15.46 -18.02
CA TYR A 249 4.51 14.65 -19.16
C TYR A 249 3.73 13.33 -19.22
N ALA A 250 3.03 13.13 -20.36
CA ALA A 250 2.33 11.89 -20.64
C ALA A 250 2.44 11.58 -22.13
N LYS A 251 3.06 10.47 -22.50
CA LYS A 251 3.28 10.05 -23.89
C LYS A 251 2.95 8.57 -24.06
N ASN A 252 2.64 8.18 -25.30
CA ASN A 252 2.52 6.77 -25.65
C ASN A 252 3.91 6.13 -25.74
N THR A 253 3.97 4.81 -25.67
CA THR A 253 5.21 4.03 -25.64
C THR A 253 6.20 4.40 -26.76
N LYS A 254 5.70 4.74 -27.95
CA LYS A 254 6.55 5.10 -29.10
C LYS A 254 7.31 6.41 -28.91
N ASN A 255 6.71 7.36 -28.19
CA ASN A 255 7.22 8.74 -28.03
C ASN A 255 7.66 9.01 -26.57
N TRP A 256 7.64 8.00 -25.73
CA TRP A 256 7.99 8.10 -24.32
C TRP A 256 9.50 8.01 -24.12
N ASP A 257 10.01 8.84 -23.23
CA ASP A 257 11.40 8.82 -22.76
C ASP A 257 11.43 8.69 -21.23
N LEU A 258 12.38 7.92 -20.72
CA LEU A 258 12.53 7.63 -19.29
C LEU A 258 12.91 8.89 -18.49
N ILE A 259 13.81 9.71 -19.02
CA ILE A 259 14.32 10.89 -18.32
C ILE A 259 13.23 11.97 -18.28
N ASP A 260 12.57 12.20 -19.42
CA ASP A 260 11.43 13.12 -19.48
C ASP A 260 10.29 12.65 -18.57
N GLY A 261 9.99 11.35 -18.56
CA GLY A 261 9.02 10.75 -17.65
C GLY A 261 9.38 10.96 -16.17
N ALA A 262 10.65 10.85 -15.81
CA ALA A 262 11.11 11.09 -14.46
C ALA A 262 11.03 12.57 -14.05
N ILE A 263 11.50 13.49 -14.88
CA ILE A 263 11.64 14.92 -14.54
C ILE A 263 10.34 15.69 -14.78
N LEU A 264 9.71 15.48 -15.93
CA LEU A 264 8.51 16.22 -16.36
C LEU A 264 7.20 15.48 -16.06
N GLY A 265 7.27 14.19 -15.72
CA GLY A 265 6.13 13.38 -15.27
C GLY A 265 5.99 13.32 -13.76
N SER A 266 6.84 14.02 -13.01
CA SER A 266 6.76 14.14 -11.57
C SER A 266 7.09 15.56 -11.10
N SER A 267 6.59 15.94 -9.94
CA SER A 267 6.78 17.28 -9.36
C SER A 267 7.17 17.21 -7.90
N ASN A 268 7.82 18.27 -7.43
CA ASN A 268 8.10 18.46 -6.02
C ASN A 268 6.94 19.23 -5.35
N LEU A 269 6.72 18.94 -4.06
CA LEU A 269 5.73 19.65 -3.25
C LEU A 269 6.45 20.59 -2.29
N ASP A 270 6.02 21.85 -2.28
CA ASP A 270 6.45 22.83 -1.28
C ASP A 270 5.54 22.73 -0.05
N ILE A 271 6.04 22.06 0.99
CA ILE A 271 5.33 21.83 2.24
C ILE A 271 6.22 22.23 3.43
N PRO A 272 5.62 22.58 4.58
CA PRO A 272 6.40 22.97 5.77
C PRO A 272 7.40 21.87 6.19
N ASN A 273 8.60 22.26 6.58
CA ASN A 273 9.70 21.35 6.96
C ASN A 273 9.29 20.31 8.01
N TRP A 274 8.47 20.70 8.99
CA TRP A 274 7.98 19.76 10.01
C TRP A 274 7.11 18.65 9.42
N LEU A 275 6.27 18.99 8.43
CA LEU A 275 5.42 18.00 7.74
C LEU A 275 6.26 17.13 6.80
N ASN A 276 7.22 17.76 6.08
CA ASN A 276 8.16 17.05 5.22
C ASN A 276 8.97 16.02 6.02
N TRP A 277 9.39 16.36 7.24
CA TRP A 277 10.05 15.40 8.12
C TRP A 277 9.18 14.16 8.41
N PHE A 278 7.86 14.32 8.63
CA PHE A 278 6.95 13.19 8.81
C PHE A 278 6.72 12.39 7.52
N LEU A 279 6.92 13.00 6.37
CA LEU A 279 6.86 12.33 5.08
C LEU A 279 8.22 11.80 4.61
N ALA A 280 9.26 11.88 5.46
CA ALA A 280 10.63 11.46 5.16
C ALA A 280 11.14 12.03 3.83
N ASP A 281 10.92 13.33 3.61
CA ASP A 281 11.35 14.13 2.46
C ASP A 281 10.82 13.64 1.08
N ILE A 282 9.79 12.80 1.05
CA ILE A 282 9.17 12.31 -0.19
C ILE A 282 8.58 13.43 -1.07
N SER A 283 8.51 14.65 -0.54
CA SER A 283 8.13 15.85 -1.29
C SER A 283 9.08 16.20 -2.43
N PHE A 284 10.35 15.77 -2.37
CA PHE A 284 11.36 15.97 -3.42
C PHE A 284 11.32 14.88 -4.50
N HIS A 285 10.15 14.67 -5.06
CA HIS A 285 9.80 13.47 -5.82
C HIS A 285 10.42 13.41 -7.23
N SER A 286 10.65 14.54 -7.89
CA SER A 286 11.30 14.56 -9.21
C SER A 286 12.75 14.08 -9.15
N ILE A 287 13.48 14.43 -8.06
CA ILE A 287 14.85 13.96 -7.85
C ILE A 287 14.85 12.45 -7.58
N HIS A 288 13.86 12.00 -6.80
CA HIS A 288 13.68 10.59 -6.48
C HIS A 288 13.37 9.74 -7.72
N HIS A 289 12.53 10.22 -8.64
CA HIS A 289 12.28 9.55 -9.93
C HIS A 289 13.50 9.51 -10.83
N LEU A 290 14.35 10.53 -10.80
CA LEU A 290 15.59 10.56 -11.57
C LEU A 290 16.63 9.61 -11.01
N SER A 291 16.68 9.43 -9.69
CA SER A 291 17.64 8.57 -9.00
C SER A 291 17.05 7.94 -7.76
N ASP A 292 16.42 6.79 -7.92
CA ASP A 292 15.76 6.00 -6.88
C ASP A 292 16.71 5.46 -5.79
N ARG A 293 18.03 5.59 -5.99
CA ARG A 293 19.05 5.20 -5.02
C ARG A 293 19.42 6.29 -4.01
N ILE A 294 18.93 7.49 -4.23
CA ILE A 294 19.05 8.58 -3.27
C ILE A 294 17.84 8.50 -2.35
N PRO A 295 18.00 8.34 -1.02
CA PRO A 295 16.85 8.38 -0.11
C PRO A 295 16.20 9.76 -0.16
N ASN A 296 14.90 9.81 0.02
CA ASN A 296 14.16 11.07 0.06
C ASN A 296 14.61 11.95 1.22
#